data_ef75b5aeac1cd2b7f118cf18a77bd56d
#
_entry.id   ef75b5aeac1cd2b7f118cf18a77bd56d
#
_cell.length_a   1.000
_cell.length_b   1.000
_cell.length_c   1.000
_cell.angle_alpha   90.00
_cell.angle_beta   90.00
_cell.angle_gamma   90.00
#
_symmetry.space_group_name_H-M   'P 1'
#
loop_
_entity.id
_entity.type
_entity.pdbx_description
1 polymer ?
#
loop_
_entity_poly.entity_id
_entity_poly.type
_entity_poly.pdbx_seq_one_letter_code
_entity_poly.pdbx_strand_id
1 'polypeptide(L)' 'MKLTVSKSKNSASFYVQKTIRKKSGPTTITVEKLGNLDEVRTKAGGKDPYVWAQEYVNELNRRE' A
#
# COMPACT_ATOMS: atom_id res chain seq x y z
N MET A 1 0.19 2.16 9.62
CA MET A 1 0.21 1.45 8.33
C MET A 1 1.21 2.10 7.40
N LYS A 2 1.72 1.35 6.47
CA LYS A 2 2.69 1.87 5.50
C LYS A 2 2.39 1.34 4.11
N LEU A 3 2.82 2.10 3.11
CA LEU A 3 2.72 1.68 1.71
C LEU A 3 3.92 0.79 1.38
N THR A 4 3.64 -0.34 0.77
CA THR A 4 4.67 -1.24 0.26
C THR A 4 4.46 -1.43 -1.23
N VAL A 5 5.53 -1.32 -1.98
CA VAL A 5 5.49 -1.52 -3.43
C VAL A 5 6.40 -2.70 -3.77
N SER A 6 5.84 -3.71 -4.40
CA SER A 6 6.59 -4.86 -4.88
C SER A 6 6.78 -4.69 -6.38
N LYS A 7 8.00 -4.42 -6.78
CA LYS A 7 8.32 -4.25 -8.20
C LYS A 7 8.72 -5.58 -8.82
N SER A 8 8.19 -5.84 -10.00
CA SER A 8 8.60 -6.98 -10.80
C SER A 8 9.08 -6.47 -12.15
N LYS A 9 9.53 -7.41 -13.01
CA LYS A 9 10.18 -7.07 -14.28
C LYS A 9 9.34 -6.13 -15.16
N ASN A 10 8.03 -6.33 -15.20
CA ASN A 10 7.15 -5.59 -16.10
C ASN A 10 6.00 -4.88 -15.36
N SER A 11 5.96 -4.96 -14.04
CA SER A 11 4.85 -4.38 -13.28
C SER A 11 5.26 -4.08 -11.85
N ALA A 12 4.34 -3.47 -11.13
CA ALA A 12 4.50 -3.22 -9.70
C ALA A 12 3.16 -3.47 -9.02
N SER A 13 3.22 -3.97 -7.81
CA SER A 13 2.03 -4.21 -7.00
C SER A 13 2.10 -3.35 -5.75
N PHE A 14 0.97 -2.81 -5.36
CA PHE A 14 0.87 -1.91 -4.21
C PHE A 14 0.09 -2.59 -3.10
N TYR A 15 0.64 -2.52 -1.89
CA TYR A 15 0.03 -3.12 -0.71
C TYR A 15 0.07 -2.14 0.45
N VAL A 16 -0.95 -2.21 1.30
CA VAL A 16 -0.95 -1.50 2.57
C VAL A 16 -0.61 -2.54 3.64
N GLN A 17 0.45 -2.29 4.38
CA GLN A 17 0.91 -3.21 5.41
C GLN A 17 0.92 -2.54 6.78
N LYS A 18 0.80 -3.35 7.81
CA LYS A 18 0.77 -2.91 9.19
C LYS A 18 1.63 -3.85 10.01
N THR A 19 2.39 -3.29 10.95
CA THR A 19 3.15 -4.09 11.89
C THR A 19 2.35 -4.23 13.17
N ILE A 20 2.15 -5.47 13.62
CA ILE A 20 1.48 -5.75 14.89
C ILE A 20 2.47 -6.43 15.83
N ARG A 21 2.27 -6.21 17.13
CA ARG A 21 3.08 -6.86 18.15
C ARG A 21 2.42 -8.15 18.61
N LYS A 22 3.19 -9.21 18.61
CA LYS A 22 2.78 -10.52 19.15
C LYS A 22 3.77 -10.94 20.19
N LYS A 23 3.42 -11.96 20.98
CA LYS A 23 4.33 -12.52 22.00
C LYS A 23 5.65 -12.98 21.42
N SER A 24 5.64 -13.45 20.18
CA SER A 24 6.84 -13.91 19.47
C SER A 24 7.62 -12.79 18.79
N GLY A 25 7.13 -11.55 18.85
CA GLY A 25 7.79 -10.39 18.25
C GLY A 25 6.92 -9.68 17.23
N PRO A 26 7.45 -8.62 16.61
CA PRO A 26 6.67 -7.86 15.61
C PRO A 26 6.44 -8.68 14.35
N THR A 27 5.24 -8.58 13.81
CA THR A 27 4.84 -9.28 12.58
C THR A 27 4.21 -8.27 11.63
N THR A 28 4.62 -8.32 10.37
CA THR A 28 4.02 -7.48 9.34
C THR A 28 2.90 -8.24 8.64
N ILE A 29 1.74 -7.62 8.55
CA ILE A 29 0.60 -8.21 7.85
C ILE A 29 0.17 -7.28 6.71
N THR A 30 -0.40 -7.87 5.66
CA THR A 30 -1.00 -7.10 4.56
C THR A 30 -2.44 -6.80 4.93
N VAL A 31 -2.74 -5.52 5.08
CA VAL A 31 -4.07 -5.04 5.44
C VAL A 31 -4.97 -5.01 4.21
N GLU A 32 -4.42 -4.50 3.12
CA GLU A 32 -5.17 -4.34 1.88
C GLU A 32 -4.23 -4.42 0.69
N LYS A 33 -4.70 -4.99 -0.39
CA LYS A 33 -4.00 -5.01 -1.66
C LYS A 33 -4.63 -3.96 -2.57
N LEU A 34 -3.87 -2.96 -2.94
CA LEU A 34 -4.36 -1.89 -3.82
C LEU A 34 -4.44 -2.33 -5.28
N GLY A 35 -3.64 -3.31 -5.65
CA GLY A 35 -3.59 -3.81 -7.01
C GLY A 35 -2.25 -3.52 -7.68
N ASN A 36 -2.17 -3.80 -8.98
CA ASN A 36 -0.95 -3.54 -9.73
C ASN A 36 -0.89 -2.05 -10.13
N LEU A 37 0.22 -1.68 -10.77
CA LEU A 37 0.45 -0.30 -11.18
C LEU A 37 -0.68 0.25 -12.07
N ASP A 38 -1.15 -0.56 -13.02
CA ASP A 38 -2.21 -0.13 -13.92
C ASP A 38 -3.52 0.11 -13.19
N GLU A 39 -3.86 -0.77 -12.25
CA GLU A 39 -5.07 -0.62 -11.44
C GLU A 39 -5.02 0.64 -10.57
N VAL A 40 -3.89 0.86 -9.91
CA VAL A 40 -3.70 2.03 -9.07
C VAL A 40 -3.71 3.31 -9.91
N ARG A 41 -3.11 3.25 -11.08
CA ARG A 41 -3.08 4.37 -12.01
C ARG A 41 -4.49 4.78 -12.44
N THR A 42 -5.33 3.80 -12.73
CA THR A 42 -6.73 4.03 -13.07
C THR A 42 -7.48 4.66 -11.90
N LYS A 43 -7.26 4.16 -10.70
CA LYS A 43 -7.88 4.70 -9.49
C LYS A 43 -7.40 6.12 -9.19
N ALA A 44 -6.15 6.42 -9.54
CA ALA A 44 -5.58 7.75 -9.31
C ALA A 44 -6.15 8.81 -10.25
N GLY A 45 -6.77 8.40 -11.35
CA GLY A 45 -7.42 9.32 -12.26
C GLY A 45 -6.48 10.34 -12.90
N GLY A 46 -5.33 9.90 -13.40
CA GLY A 46 -4.33 10.76 -14.01
C GLY A 46 -3.27 11.29 -13.06
N LYS A 47 -3.42 11.01 -11.78
CA LYS A 47 -2.45 11.37 -10.75
C LYS A 47 -1.35 10.30 -10.70
N ASP A 48 -0.19 10.69 -10.17
CA ASP A 48 0.89 9.74 -9.97
C ASP A 48 0.42 8.61 -9.05
N PRO A 49 0.52 7.34 -9.48
CA PRO A 49 0.02 6.23 -8.68
C PRO A 49 0.74 6.10 -7.33
N TYR A 50 2.02 6.42 -7.26
CA TYR A 50 2.76 6.38 -6.00
C TYR A 50 2.26 7.45 -5.03
N VAL A 51 2.01 8.63 -5.54
CA VAL A 51 1.48 9.73 -4.72
C VAL A 51 0.07 9.40 -4.24
N TRP A 52 -0.77 8.91 -5.13
CA TRP A 52 -2.13 8.50 -4.79
C TRP A 52 -2.13 7.42 -3.70
N ALA A 53 -1.30 6.40 -3.87
CA ALA A 53 -1.23 5.30 -2.90
C ALA A 53 -0.71 5.78 -1.55
N GLN A 54 0.26 6.68 -1.54
CA GLN A 54 0.79 7.26 -0.31
C GLN A 54 -0.28 8.08 0.41
N GLU A 55 -1.04 8.87 -0.32
CA GLU A 55 -2.15 9.63 0.26
C GLU A 55 -3.22 8.72 0.83
N TYR A 56 -3.50 7.62 0.14
CA TYR A 56 -4.45 6.62 0.62
C TYR A 56 -4.02 6.03 1.97
N VAL A 57 -2.74 5.65 2.08
CA VAL A 57 -2.19 5.12 3.32
C VAL A 57 -2.22 6.18 4.43
N ASN A 58 -1.89 7.42 4.10
CA ASN A 58 -1.93 8.52 5.07
C ASN A 58 -3.34 8.73 5.60
N GLU A 59 -4.34 8.61 4.73
CA GLU A 59 -5.74 8.73 5.14
C GLU A 59 -6.15 7.60 6.09
N LEU A 60 -5.71 6.38 5.82
CA LEU A 60 -5.96 5.25 6.70
C LEU A 60 -5.32 5.46 8.08
N ASN A 61 -4.11 5.99 8.11
CA ASN A 61 -3.41 6.31 9.36
C ASN A 61 -4.15 7.38 10.16
N ARG A 62 -4.72 8.33 9.46
CA ARG A 62 -5.47 9.43 10.09
C ARG A 62 -6.74 8.92 10.76
N ARG A 63 -7.36 7.90 10.21
CA ARG A 63 -8.58 7.32 10.76
C ARG A 63 -8.34 6.43 11.97
N GLU A 64 -7.12 5.97 12.15
CA GLU A 64 -6.75 5.23 13.35
C GLU A 64 -6.47 6.21 14.48
#